data_6dba11e782f014d782b83ea406b8dd46
#
_entry.id   6dba11e782f014d782b83ea406b8dd46
#
_cell.length_a   1.000
_cell.length_b   1.000
_cell.length_c   1.000
_cell.angle_alpha   90.00
_cell.angle_beta   90.00
_cell.angle_gamma   90.00
#
_symmetry.space_group_name_H-M   'P 1'
#
loop_
_entity.id
_entity.type
_entity.pdbx_description
1 polymer ?
#
loop_
_entity_poly.entity_id
_entity_poly.type
_entity_poly.pdbx_seq_one_letter_code
_entity_poly.pdbx_strand_id
1 'polypeptide(L)'
;MSTYQVEITPKSVFYVIGTLLGIYVTYQVRGILVLVFISFILMTAINPLIRATSKWKVPNVIIVLFVYAAIIALFSTLIASLVPAVVSQTKGLAQALPTYLHNLEDLFNTRFDSSVTSDYLGSIPSNLLKLAAGAFGNILNVMAVFFMTYYLINERPHLHRYLLKLFDNKNAEARAERLVHSIEAQVGGWVRGELILMLIIGAMTYFGLIALGIPYALPLATLAGLLEAVPNLGPTIAAVPAVLIGFTVSPLVGFGALALSILIQQLENNFVVPKIMQSATGTAPLVTIIVLLVGYTLGGVMGAILAMPLYLVGQTVMRELSEK
;
A
#
# COMPACT_ATOMS: atom_id res chain seq x y z
N MET A 1 -9.22 34.26 -44.80
CA MET A 1 -8.39 33.55 -43.83
C MET A 1 -7.85 34.59 -42.84
N SER A 2 -8.38 34.64 -41.64
CA SER A 2 -7.90 35.53 -40.59
C SER A 2 -6.60 34.94 -40.01
N THR A 3 -5.48 35.57 -40.30
CA THR A 3 -4.18 35.25 -39.69
C THR A 3 -4.20 35.69 -38.23
N TYR A 4 -4.31 34.74 -37.30
CA TYR A 4 -4.08 34.99 -35.86
C TYR A 4 -2.59 35.30 -35.66
N GLN A 5 -2.25 36.56 -35.45
CA GLN A 5 -0.92 36.92 -34.97
C GLN A 5 -0.84 36.60 -33.46
N VAL A 6 -0.06 35.61 -33.12
CA VAL A 6 0.24 35.30 -31.70
C VAL A 6 1.35 36.27 -31.27
N GLU A 7 0.99 37.33 -30.57
CA GLU A 7 1.96 38.22 -29.94
C GLU A 7 2.54 37.56 -28.71
N ILE A 8 3.83 37.21 -28.77
CA ILE A 8 4.56 36.68 -27.60
C ILE A 8 4.89 37.88 -26.69
N THR A 9 4.05 38.10 -25.70
CA THR A 9 4.26 39.15 -24.70
C THR A 9 5.34 38.67 -23.69
N PRO A 10 6.22 39.57 -23.17
CA PRO A 10 7.18 39.21 -22.12
C PRO A 10 6.54 38.49 -20.90
N LYS A 11 5.29 38.84 -20.59
CA LYS A 11 4.50 38.18 -19.54
C LYS A 11 4.26 36.70 -19.84
N SER A 12 3.96 36.32 -21.09
CA SER A 12 3.75 34.93 -21.49
C SER A 12 5.03 34.11 -21.33
N VAL A 13 6.18 34.67 -21.66
CA VAL A 13 7.49 34.02 -21.46
C VAL A 13 7.75 33.78 -19.95
N PHE A 14 7.45 34.79 -19.12
CA PHE A 14 7.58 34.67 -17.66
C PHE A 14 6.67 33.60 -17.08
N TYR A 15 5.42 33.48 -17.57
CA TYR A 15 4.51 32.40 -17.13
C TYR A 15 5.01 31.02 -17.53
N VAL A 16 5.53 30.87 -18.77
CA VAL A 16 6.09 29.58 -19.22
C VAL A 16 7.32 29.18 -18.39
N ILE A 17 8.27 30.12 -18.23
CA ILE A 17 9.47 29.86 -17.40
C ILE A 17 9.07 29.55 -15.96
N GLY A 18 8.16 30.32 -15.36
CA GLY A 18 7.66 30.09 -14.00
C GLY A 18 7.00 28.73 -13.84
N THR A 19 6.21 28.32 -14.83
CA THR A 19 5.56 26.99 -14.82
C THR A 19 6.59 25.86 -14.95
N LEU A 20 7.54 25.98 -15.88
CA LEU A 20 8.63 24.99 -16.03
C LEU A 20 9.50 24.91 -14.78
N LEU A 21 9.85 26.04 -14.18
CA LEU A 21 10.57 26.07 -12.91
C LEU A 21 9.77 25.43 -11.78
N GLY A 22 8.47 25.70 -11.70
CA GLY A 22 7.55 25.08 -10.73
C GLY A 22 7.48 23.56 -10.89
N ILE A 23 7.38 23.05 -12.12
CA ILE A 23 7.41 21.62 -12.42
C ILE A 23 8.77 21.01 -12.00
N TYR A 24 9.88 21.68 -12.35
CA TYR A 24 11.22 21.24 -11.99
C TYR A 24 11.41 21.16 -10.47
N VAL A 25 11.03 22.21 -9.73
CA VAL A 25 11.11 22.22 -8.26
C VAL A 25 10.23 21.12 -7.66
N THR A 26 9.00 20.96 -8.16
CA THR A 26 8.09 19.89 -7.68
C THR A 26 8.71 18.50 -7.90
N TYR A 27 9.36 18.28 -9.05
CA TYR A 27 10.07 17.04 -9.32
C TYR A 27 11.25 16.82 -8.37
N GLN A 28 12.01 17.87 -8.04
CA GLN A 28 13.13 17.78 -7.09
C GLN A 28 12.67 17.45 -5.66
N VAL A 29 11.56 18.05 -5.23
CA VAL A 29 11.03 17.85 -3.86
C VAL A 29 10.02 16.70 -3.77
N ARG A 30 9.79 15.93 -4.84
CA ARG A 30 8.79 14.86 -4.88
C ARG A 30 8.90 13.87 -3.71
N GLY A 31 10.12 13.54 -3.27
CA GLY A 31 10.35 12.67 -2.12
C GLY A 31 9.77 13.25 -0.83
N ILE A 32 9.95 14.56 -0.62
CA ILE A 32 9.39 15.26 0.55
C ILE A 32 7.87 15.29 0.46
N LEU A 33 7.30 15.56 -0.72
CA LEU A 33 5.84 15.55 -0.93
C LEU A 33 5.23 14.18 -0.62
N VAL A 34 5.91 13.10 -1.01
CA VAL A 34 5.51 11.74 -0.66
C VAL A 34 5.51 11.53 0.87
N LEU A 35 6.55 11.97 1.58
CA LEU A 35 6.62 11.86 3.04
C LEU A 35 5.51 12.66 3.73
N VAL A 36 5.24 13.88 3.26
CA VAL A 36 4.12 14.72 3.77
C VAL A 36 2.78 14.01 3.54
N PHE A 37 2.59 13.41 2.36
CA PHE A 37 1.35 12.72 2.03
C PHE A 37 1.17 11.44 2.83
N ILE A 38 2.23 10.65 3.06
CA ILE A 38 2.21 9.50 3.98
C ILE A 38 1.83 9.97 5.39
N SER A 39 2.43 11.07 5.85
CA SER A 39 2.13 11.64 7.17
C SER A 39 0.66 12.07 7.28
N PHE A 40 0.09 12.61 6.20
CA PHE A 40 -1.34 12.96 6.15
C PHE A 40 -2.22 11.71 6.21
N ILE A 41 -1.89 10.65 5.49
CA ILE A 41 -2.62 9.36 5.57
C ILE A 41 -2.55 8.82 7.00
N LEU A 42 -1.38 8.79 7.62
CA LEU A 42 -1.20 8.34 9.00
C LEU A 42 -1.97 9.22 10.00
N MET A 43 -1.99 10.54 9.80
CA MET A 43 -2.82 11.44 10.59
C MET A 43 -4.30 11.03 10.50
N THR A 44 -4.83 10.77 9.30
CA THR A 44 -6.24 10.35 9.14
C THR A 44 -6.52 8.98 9.75
N ALA A 45 -5.55 8.06 9.71
CA ALA A 45 -5.63 6.74 10.33
C ALA A 45 -5.61 6.79 11.87
N ILE A 46 -4.76 7.66 12.45
CA ILE A 46 -4.56 7.80 13.91
C ILE A 46 -5.68 8.64 14.55
N ASN A 47 -6.30 9.56 13.81
CA ASN A 47 -7.32 10.48 14.32
C ASN A 47 -8.47 9.82 15.12
N PRO A 48 -9.05 8.66 14.73
CA PRO A 48 -10.04 7.98 15.55
C PRO A 48 -9.51 7.56 16.94
N LEU A 49 -8.25 7.12 17.00
CA LEU A 49 -7.59 6.76 18.26
C LEU A 49 -7.42 7.98 19.17
N ILE A 50 -7.01 9.11 18.59
CA ILE A 50 -6.89 10.39 19.34
C ILE A 50 -8.25 10.81 19.89
N ARG A 51 -9.31 10.74 19.09
CA ARG A 51 -10.67 11.06 19.57
C ARG A 51 -11.15 10.10 20.65
N ALA A 52 -10.87 8.81 20.54
CA ALA A 52 -11.24 7.82 21.54
C ALA A 52 -10.51 8.04 22.88
N THR A 53 -9.25 8.44 22.83
CA THR A 53 -8.39 8.65 24.00
C THR A 53 -8.45 10.08 24.55
N SER A 54 -9.11 11.02 23.87
CA SER A 54 -9.25 12.42 24.31
C SER A 54 -9.88 12.55 25.69
N LYS A 55 -10.78 11.62 26.04
CA LYS A 55 -11.41 11.55 27.38
C LYS A 55 -10.39 11.27 28.50
N TRP A 56 -9.29 10.59 28.18
CA TRP A 56 -8.26 10.20 29.14
C TRP A 56 -7.12 11.23 29.23
N LYS A 57 -7.23 12.37 28.52
CA LYS A 57 -6.22 13.45 28.48
C LYS A 57 -4.82 12.96 28.12
N VAL A 58 -4.73 11.87 27.33
CA VAL A 58 -3.45 11.35 26.84
C VAL A 58 -2.88 12.34 25.81
N PRO A 59 -1.61 12.77 25.96
CA PRO A 59 -0.96 13.63 24.97
C PRO A 59 -0.87 12.95 23.59
N ASN A 60 -1.16 13.70 22.52
CA ASN A 60 -1.14 13.16 21.14
C ASN A 60 0.21 12.49 20.78
N VAL A 61 1.32 13.02 21.30
CA VAL A 61 2.65 12.46 21.06
C VAL A 61 2.76 11.00 21.53
N ILE A 62 2.15 10.65 22.67
CA ILE A 62 2.17 9.29 23.24
C ILE A 62 1.40 8.34 22.32
N ILE A 63 0.25 8.79 21.79
CA ILE A 63 -0.57 7.97 20.87
C ILE A 63 0.19 7.72 19.57
N VAL A 64 0.81 8.76 19.02
CA VAL A 64 1.63 8.65 17.81
C VAL A 64 2.80 7.71 18.04
N LEU A 65 3.55 7.87 19.14
CA LEU A 65 4.66 6.96 19.52
C LEU A 65 4.19 5.52 19.64
N PHE A 66 3.06 5.29 20.29
CA PHE A 66 2.51 3.94 20.47
C PHE A 66 2.19 3.29 19.12
N VAL A 67 1.55 4.02 18.19
CA VAL A 67 1.23 3.51 16.85
C VAL A 67 2.51 3.18 16.08
N TYR A 68 3.51 4.06 16.10
CA TYR A 68 4.79 3.79 15.45
C TYR A 68 5.53 2.60 16.06
N ALA A 69 5.55 2.50 17.40
CA ALA A 69 6.15 1.35 18.08
C ALA A 69 5.43 0.04 17.70
N ALA A 70 4.10 0.06 17.61
CA ALA A 70 3.32 -1.09 17.17
C ALA A 70 3.63 -1.49 15.72
N ILE A 71 3.74 -0.53 14.80
CA ILE A 71 4.11 -0.77 13.41
C ILE A 71 5.52 -1.37 13.33
N ILE A 72 6.50 -0.76 14.01
CA ILE A 72 7.89 -1.26 14.01
C ILE A 72 7.96 -2.67 14.62
N ALA A 73 7.27 -2.93 15.74
CA ALA A 73 7.23 -4.25 16.38
C ALA A 73 6.61 -5.29 15.44
N LEU A 74 5.50 -4.96 14.76
CA LEU A 74 4.84 -5.84 13.79
C LEU A 74 5.80 -6.23 12.65
N PHE A 75 6.42 -5.24 12.01
CA PHE A 75 7.35 -5.50 10.91
C PHE A 75 8.60 -6.25 11.37
N SER A 76 9.17 -5.89 12.53
CA SER A 76 10.35 -6.57 13.07
C SER A 76 10.05 -8.04 13.38
N THR A 77 8.90 -8.33 13.98
CA THR A 77 8.46 -9.71 14.28
C THR A 77 8.23 -10.48 12.97
N LEU A 78 7.57 -9.85 11.98
CA LEU A 78 7.35 -10.46 10.67
C LEU A 78 8.69 -10.83 10.00
N ILE A 79 9.63 -9.90 9.93
CA ILE A 79 10.94 -10.13 9.32
C ILE A 79 11.69 -11.23 10.05
N ALA A 80 11.74 -11.15 11.39
CA ALA A 80 12.46 -12.11 12.21
C ALA A 80 11.89 -13.55 12.13
N SER A 81 10.58 -13.70 11.90
CA SER A 81 9.93 -15.01 11.80
C SER A 81 9.84 -15.52 10.35
N LEU A 82 9.49 -14.67 9.40
CA LEU A 82 9.24 -15.07 8.01
C LEU A 82 10.54 -15.30 7.24
N VAL A 83 11.53 -14.39 7.36
CA VAL A 83 12.75 -14.49 6.54
C VAL A 83 13.51 -15.77 6.77
N PRO A 84 13.84 -16.19 8.02
CA PRO A 84 14.49 -17.48 8.26
C PRO A 84 13.67 -18.67 7.79
N ALA A 85 12.33 -18.62 7.97
CA ALA A 85 11.41 -19.65 7.55
C ALA A 85 11.46 -19.84 6.03
N VAL A 86 11.30 -18.76 5.26
CA VAL A 86 11.34 -18.82 3.79
C VAL A 86 12.74 -19.25 3.30
N VAL A 87 13.82 -18.75 3.90
CA VAL A 87 15.19 -19.13 3.52
C VAL A 87 15.41 -20.64 3.70
N SER A 88 15.02 -21.21 4.86
CA SER A 88 15.20 -22.64 5.13
C SER A 88 14.35 -23.51 4.22
N GLN A 89 13.09 -23.13 4.01
CA GLN A 89 12.16 -23.91 3.19
C GLN A 89 12.52 -23.81 1.68
N THR A 90 12.94 -22.65 1.20
CA THR A 90 13.40 -22.51 -0.19
C THR A 90 14.65 -23.36 -0.47
N LYS A 91 15.60 -23.43 0.49
CA LYS A 91 16.75 -24.33 0.38
C LYS A 91 16.32 -25.81 0.33
N GLY A 92 15.40 -26.21 1.21
CA GLY A 92 14.84 -27.56 1.22
C GLY A 92 14.15 -27.91 -0.09
N LEU A 93 13.34 -26.99 -0.61
CA LEU A 93 12.66 -27.16 -1.90
C LEU A 93 13.66 -27.26 -3.06
N ALA A 94 14.67 -26.39 -3.11
CA ALA A 94 15.71 -26.43 -4.14
C ALA A 94 16.48 -27.76 -4.17
N GLN A 95 16.69 -28.40 -3.00
CA GLN A 95 17.30 -29.71 -2.89
C GLN A 95 16.38 -30.87 -3.29
N ALA A 96 15.07 -30.73 -3.01
CA ALA A 96 14.09 -31.77 -3.34
C ALA A 96 13.57 -31.67 -4.77
N LEU A 97 13.64 -30.47 -5.39
CA LEU A 97 13.10 -30.19 -6.71
C LEU A 97 13.62 -31.14 -7.82
N PRO A 98 14.93 -31.47 -7.92
CA PRO A 98 15.42 -32.41 -8.92
C PRO A 98 14.72 -33.76 -8.85
N THR A 99 14.47 -34.27 -7.62
CA THR A 99 13.76 -35.54 -7.42
C THR A 99 12.31 -35.46 -7.89
N TYR A 100 11.62 -34.36 -7.59
CA TYR A 100 10.23 -34.17 -8.06
C TYR A 100 10.16 -34.04 -9.57
N LEU A 101 11.08 -33.28 -10.20
CA LEU A 101 11.13 -33.16 -11.66
C LEU A 101 11.43 -34.48 -12.34
N HIS A 102 12.38 -35.29 -11.82
CA HIS A 102 12.67 -36.59 -12.36
C HIS A 102 11.44 -37.53 -12.32
N ASN A 103 10.69 -37.53 -11.22
CA ASN A 103 9.46 -38.32 -11.14
C ASN A 103 8.40 -37.86 -12.13
N LEU A 104 8.34 -36.56 -12.44
CA LEU A 104 7.42 -36.00 -13.46
C LEU A 104 7.92 -36.29 -14.87
N GLU A 105 9.23 -36.26 -15.13
CA GLU A 105 9.84 -36.65 -16.40
C GLU A 105 9.50 -38.09 -16.78
N ASP A 106 9.57 -38.97 -15.77
CA ASP A 106 9.20 -40.41 -15.96
C ASP A 106 7.71 -40.57 -16.27
N LEU A 107 6.83 -39.76 -15.65
CA LEU A 107 5.38 -39.81 -15.88
C LEU A 107 4.96 -39.23 -17.22
N PHE A 108 5.57 -38.12 -17.65
CA PHE A 108 5.15 -37.37 -18.83
C PHE A 108 6.07 -37.57 -20.05
N ASN A 109 7.15 -38.33 -19.89
CA ASN A 109 8.17 -38.58 -20.94
C ASN A 109 8.72 -37.27 -21.56
N THR A 110 8.87 -36.23 -20.70
CA THR A 110 9.28 -34.86 -21.07
C THR A 110 10.43 -34.42 -20.16
N ARG A 111 11.49 -33.84 -20.73
CA ARG A 111 12.61 -33.29 -19.93
C ARG A 111 12.31 -31.86 -19.46
N PHE A 112 12.49 -31.60 -18.19
CA PHE A 112 12.37 -30.25 -17.58
C PHE A 112 13.76 -29.68 -17.30
N ASP A 113 13.98 -28.43 -17.69
CA ASP A 113 15.23 -27.74 -17.34
C ASP A 113 15.21 -27.28 -15.89
N SER A 114 15.88 -28.01 -15.01
CA SER A 114 15.96 -27.73 -13.58
C SER A 114 16.85 -26.52 -13.23
N SER A 115 17.72 -26.08 -14.15
CA SER A 115 18.68 -24.99 -13.89
C SER A 115 17.97 -23.64 -13.72
N VAL A 116 17.02 -23.35 -14.57
CA VAL A 116 16.22 -22.10 -14.52
C VAL A 116 15.46 -21.99 -13.21
N THR A 117 14.88 -23.09 -12.75
CA THR A 117 14.06 -23.09 -11.53
C THR A 117 14.90 -22.93 -10.27
N SER A 118 16.12 -23.52 -10.23
CA SER A 118 17.04 -23.39 -9.09
C SER A 118 17.54 -21.95 -8.90
N ASP A 119 17.81 -21.23 -9.99
CA ASP A 119 18.26 -19.85 -9.95
C ASP A 119 17.17 -18.89 -9.42
N TYR A 120 15.92 -19.09 -9.84
CA TYR A 120 14.78 -18.31 -9.31
C TYR A 120 14.57 -18.58 -7.81
N LEU A 121 14.56 -19.85 -7.39
CA LEU A 121 14.42 -20.20 -5.98
C LEU A 121 15.57 -19.65 -5.14
N GLY A 122 16.81 -19.70 -5.64
CA GLY A 122 17.99 -19.15 -4.98
C GLY A 122 17.95 -17.63 -4.77
N SER A 123 17.20 -16.90 -5.60
CA SER A 123 17.07 -15.44 -5.51
C SER A 123 15.99 -14.97 -4.51
N ILE A 124 15.02 -15.81 -4.17
CA ILE A 124 13.90 -15.44 -3.26
C ILE A 124 14.41 -14.93 -1.89
N PRO A 125 15.32 -15.63 -1.17
CA PRO A 125 15.82 -15.15 0.12
C PRO A 125 16.49 -13.78 0.05
N SER A 126 17.30 -13.54 -0.98
CA SER A 126 18.00 -12.27 -1.15
C SER A 126 17.05 -11.11 -1.47
N ASN A 127 16.00 -11.36 -2.23
CA ASN A 127 14.99 -10.36 -2.55
C ASN A 127 14.12 -10.03 -1.33
N LEU A 128 13.76 -11.01 -0.51
CA LEU A 128 13.07 -10.77 0.76
C LEU A 128 13.92 -9.96 1.73
N LEU A 129 15.22 -10.25 1.84
CA LEU A 129 16.15 -9.46 2.68
C LEU A 129 16.28 -8.02 2.16
N LYS A 130 16.35 -7.80 0.85
CA LYS A 130 16.37 -6.45 0.26
C LYS A 130 15.08 -5.68 0.53
N LEU A 131 13.92 -6.33 0.42
CA LEU A 131 12.63 -5.73 0.76
C LEU A 131 12.57 -5.37 2.26
N ALA A 132 12.98 -6.27 3.14
CA ALA A 132 13.04 -6.03 4.57
C ALA A 132 13.99 -4.87 4.93
N ALA A 133 15.20 -4.86 4.35
CA ALA A 133 16.16 -3.78 4.55
C ALA A 133 15.66 -2.44 3.98
N GLY A 134 14.95 -2.46 2.83
CA GLY A 134 14.38 -1.27 2.20
C GLY A 134 13.25 -0.64 3.01
N ALA A 135 12.45 -1.45 3.71
CA ALA A 135 11.35 -0.97 4.52
C ALA A 135 11.79 -0.06 5.68
N PHE A 136 12.99 -0.29 6.24
CA PHE A 136 13.56 0.48 7.36
C PHE A 136 14.90 1.15 7.01
N GLY A 137 15.32 1.07 5.76
CA GLY A 137 16.67 1.47 5.31
C GLY A 137 17.00 2.96 5.48
N ASN A 138 15.99 3.79 5.75
CA ASN A 138 16.21 5.22 5.97
C ASN A 138 15.49 5.70 7.23
N ILE A 139 16.15 5.57 8.37
CA ILE A 139 15.64 6.03 9.67
C ILE A 139 15.28 7.51 9.68
N LEU A 140 15.96 8.34 8.88
CA LEU A 140 15.65 9.76 8.76
C LEU A 140 14.28 9.98 8.15
N ASN A 141 13.90 9.19 7.14
CA ASN A 141 12.56 9.26 6.54
C ASN A 141 11.49 8.82 7.54
N VAL A 142 11.74 7.75 8.30
CA VAL A 142 10.81 7.29 9.36
C VAL A 142 10.62 8.36 10.42
N MET A 143 11.71 8.98 10.88
CA MET A 143 11.65 10.10 11.82
C MET A 143 10.95 11.32 11.22
N ALA A 144 11.23 11.66 9.96
CA ALA A 144 10.56 12.78 9.28
C ALA A 144 9.04 12.55 9.20
N VAL A 145 8.60 11.36 8.78
CA VAL A 145 7.17 11.01 8.75
C VAL A 145 6.56 11.05 10.15
N PHE A 146 7.26 10.57 11.18
CA PHE A 146 6.81 10.66 12.57
C PHE A 146 6.56 12.11 12.99
N PHE A 147 7.55 12.99 12.84
CA PHE A 147 7.41 14.39 13.21
C PHE A 147 6.33 15.09 12.38
N MET A 148 6.32 14.86 11.05
CA MET A 148 5.30 15.45 10.17
C MET A 148 3.90 14.99 10.57
N THR A 149 3.69 13.70 10.88
CA THR A 149 2.41 13.18 11.36
C THR A 149 1.98 13.87 12.67
N TYR A 150 2.90 13.98 13.63
CA TYR A 150 2.63 14.65 14.89
C TYR A 150 2.25 16.14 14.70
N TYR A 151 3.02 16.87 13.88
CA TYR A 151 2.72 18.26 13.58
C TYR A 151 1.38 18.42 12.84
N LEU A 152 1.09 17.57 11.85
CA LEU A 152 -0.18 17.59 11.11
C LEU A 152 -1.39 17.33 12.04
N ILE A 153 -1.25 16.42 13.01
CA ILE A 153 -2.29 16.17 14.02
C ILE A 153 -2.60 17.44 14.83
N ASN A 154 -1.56 18.14 15.28
CA ASN A 154 -1.72 19.37 16.06
C ASN A 154 -2.21 20.54 15.19
N GLU A 155 -1.77 20.64 13.94
CA GLU A 155 -2.16 21.71 13.00
C GLU A 155 -3.53 21.46 12.33
N ARG A 156 -4.08 20.24 12.47
CA ARG A 156 -5.35 19.84 11.85
C ARG A 156 -6.49 20.87 12.01
N PRO A 157 -6.71 21.50 13.19
CA PRO A 157 -7.78 22.49 13.33
C PRO A 157 -7.61 23.74 12.46
N HIS A 158 -6.40 24.00 11.98
CA HIS A 158 -6.03 25.19 11.22
C HIS A 158 -5.82 24.90 9.72
N LEU A 159 -5.87 23.63 9.28
CA LEU A 159 -5.59 23.25 7.88
C LEU A 159 -6.47 23.99 6.86
N HIS A 160 -7.73 24.28 7.20
CA HIS A 160 -8.65 25.03 6.33
C HIS A 160 -8.10 26.41 5.97
N ARG A 161 -7.32 27.07 6.86
CA ARG A 161 -6.76 28.42 6.63
C ARG A 161 -5.79 28.46 5.45
N TYR A 162 -5.05 27.37 5.20
CA TYR A 162 -4.13 27.27 4.09
C TYR A 162 -4.86 27.16 2.74
N LEU A 163 -6.12 26.72 2.76
CA LEU A 163 -6.95 26.54 1.56
C LEU A 163 -7.87 27.73 1.27
N LEU A 164 -7.92 28.74 2.15
CA LEU A 164 -8.78 29.92 1.94
C LEU A 164 -8.56 30.60 0.59
N LYS A 165 -7.31 30.64 0.11
CA LYS A 165 -6.94 31.28 -1.16
C LYS A 165 -7.50 30.57 -2.41
N LEU A 166 -8.02 29.34 -2.27
CA LEU A 166 -8.67 28.59 -3.35
C LEU A 166 -10.11 29.06 -3.59
N PHE A 167 -10.69 29.83 -2.67
CA PHE A 167 -12.07 30.27 -2.71
C PHE A 167 -12.13 31.79 -2.66
N ASP A 168 -12.73 32.40 -3.70
CA ASP A 168 -12.79 33.87 -3.86
C ASP A 168 -14.22 34.40 -3.59
N ASN A 169 -14.81 34.00 -2.44
CA ASN A 169 -16.16 34.42 -2.09
C ASN A 169 -16.38 34.59 -0.58
N LYS A 170 -17.52 35.19 -0.20
CA LYS A 170 -17.89 35.44 1.21
C LYS A 170 -17.98 34.18 2.08
N ASN A 171 -18.05 32.98 1.48
CA ASN A 171 -18.16 31.70 2.20
C ASN A 171 -16.86 30.88 2.10
N ALA A 172 -15.73 31.52 1.79
CA ALA A 172 -14.44 30.84 1.59
C ALA A 172 -14.04 29.97 2.78
N GLU A 173 -14.23 30.45 4.01
CA GLU A 173 -13.88 29.72 5.23
C GLU A 173 -14.69 28.42 5.39
N ALA A 174 -16.02 28.51 5.25
CA ALA A 174 -16.91 27.36 5.35
C ALA A 174 -16.67 26.34 4.23
N ARG A 175 -16.29 26.79 3.02
CA ARG A 175 -15.94 25.91 1.88
C ARG A 175 -14.59 25.24 2.11
N ALA A 176 -13.60 25.98 2.58
CA ALA A 176 -12.29 25.43 2.90
C ALA A 176 -12.36 24.37 4.03
N GLU A 177 -13.18 24.64 5.06
CA GLU A 177 -13.42 23.68 6.14
C GLU A 177 -14.13 22.41 5.64
N ARG A 178 -15.17 22.56 4.81
CA ARG A 178 -15.84 21.41 4.18
C ARG A 178 -14.87 20.60 3.32
N LEU A 179 -14.03 21.24 2.51
CA LEU A 179 -13.04 20.57 1.68
C LEU A 179 -12.09 19.74 2.53
N VAL A 180 -11.49 20.30 3.58
CA VAL A 180 -10.61 19.55 4.50
C VAL A 180 -11.35 18.37 5.11
N HIS A 181 -12.57 18.60 5.61
CA HIS A 181 -13.36 17.54 6.23
C HIS A 181 -13.74 16.42 5.24
N SER A 182 -14.10 16.79 4.00
CA SER A 182 -14.42 15.84 2.94
C SER A 182 -13.20 14.99 2.54
N ILE A 183 -12.01 15.61 2.41
CA ILE A 183 -10.75 14.89 2.15
C ILE A 183 -10.43 13.92 3.28
N GLU A 184 -10.47 14.39 4.54
CA GLU A 184 -10.23 13.53 5.71
C GLU A 184 -11.22 12.37 5.80
N ALA A 185 -12.49 12.62 5.51
CA ALA A 185 -13.54 11.59 5.54
C ALA A 185 -13.30 10.52 4.46
N GLN A 186 -12.98 10.94 3.24
CA GLN A 186 -12.72 10.05 2.09
C GLN A 186 -11.45 9.22 2.31
N VAL A 187 -10.30 9.89 2.58
CA VAL A 187 -9.03 9.21 2.80
C VAL A 187 -9.08 8.33 4.06
N GLY A 188 -9.64 8.85 5.15
CA GLY A 188 -9.80 8.08 6.40
C GLY A 188 -10.78 6.92 6.25
N GLY A 189 -11.82 7.06 5.42
CA GLY A 189 -12.73 5.98 5.05
C GLY A 189 -12.00 4.86 4.34
N TRP A 190 -11.22 5.21 3.30
CA TRP A 190 -10.39 4.26 2.56
C TRP A 190 -9.37 3.56 3.47
N VAL A 191 -8.62 4.31 4.29
CA VAL A 191 -7.63 3.73 5.21
C VAL A 191 -8.27 2.70 6.15
N ARG A 192 -9.43 3.03 6.72
CA ARG A 192 -10.15 2.07 7.59
C ARG A 192 -10.61 0.85 6.82
N GLY A 193 -11.13 1.03 5.61
CA GLY A 193 -11.51 -0.07 4.73
C GLY A 193 -10.32 -0.99 4.44
N GLU A 194 -9.17 -0.40 4.09
CA GLU A 194 -7.93 -1.12 3.80
C GLU A 194 -7.42 -1.90 5.01
N LEU A 195 -7.39 -1.28 6.20
CA LEU A 195 -7.01 -1.97 7.43
C LEU A 195 -7.93 -3.16 7.76
N ILE A 196 -9.22 -3.03 7.50
CA ILE A 196 -10.18 -4.14 7.66
C ILE A 196 -9.91 -5.24 6.63
N LEU A 197 -9.65 -4.89 5.37
CA LEU A 197 -9.26 -5.85 4.32
C LEU A 197 -7.99 -6.60 4.71
N MET A 198 -6.94 -5.89 5.12
CA MET A 198 -5.69 -6.48 5.60
C MET A 198 -5.92 -7.51 6.71
N LEU A 199 -6.78 -7.20 7.67
CA LEU A 199 -7.13 -8.12 8.76
C LEU A 199 -7.92 -9.33 8.28
N ILE A 200 -8.91 -9.14 7.40
CA ILE A 200 -9.75 -10.23 6.87
C ILE A 200 -8.91 -11.17 6.01
N ILE A 201 -8.12 -10.64 5.06
CA ILE A 201 -7.27 -11.44 4.18
C ILE A 201 -6.20 -12.17 5.00
N GLY A 202 -5.58 -11.50 5.96
CA GLY A 202 -4.66 -12.14 6.90
C GLY A 202 -5.32 -13.27 7.66
N ALA A 203 -6.50 -13.06 8.22
CA ALA A 203 -7.23 -14.10 8.96
C ALA A 203 -7.64 -15.28 8.06
N MET A 204 -8.20 -15.02 6.87
CA MET A 204 -8.56 -16.08 5.92
C MET A 204 -7.35 -16.92 5.52
N THR A 205 -6.22 -16.26 5.22
CA THR A 205 -4.96 -16.94 4.90
C THR A 205 -4.47 -17.77 6.09
N TYR A 206 -4.51 -17.22 7.30
CA TYR A 206 -4.07 -17.93 8.51
C TYR A 206 -4.84 -19.24 8.75
N PHE A 207 -6.16 -19.14 8.76
CA PHE A 207 -6.99 -20.33 8.99
C PHE A 207 -6.88 -21.33 7.84
N GLY A 208 -6.78 -20.87 6.61
CA GLY A 208 -6.59 -21.74 5.45
C GLY A 208 -5.25 -22.50 5.49
N LEU A 209 -4.16 -21.81 5.82
CA LEU A 209 -2.83 -22.42 5.91
C LEU A 209 -2.75 -23.43 7.08
N ILE A 210 -3.38 -23.13 8.22
CA ILE A 210 -3.48 -24.09 9.35
C ILE A 210 -4.27 -25.33 8.91
N ALA A 211 -5.40 -25.16 8.22
CA ALA A 211 -6.21 -26.28 7.74
C ALA A 211 -5.45 -27.20 6.79
N LEU A 212 -4.51 -26.63 6.01
CA LEU A 212 -3.62 -27.38 5.11
C LEU A 212 -2.37 -27.95 5.82
N GLY A 213 -2.17 -27.66 7.11
CA GLY A 213 -0.99 -28.11 7.86
C GLY A 213 0.31 -27.44 7.42
N ILE A 214 0.25 -26.24 6.82
CA ILE A 214 1.43 -25.51 6.35
C ILE A 214 2.13 -24.86 7.54
N PRO A 215 3.44 -25.10 7.74
CA PRO A 215 4.21 -24.46 8.79
C PRO A 215 4.33 -22.94 8.52
N TYR A 216 4.58 -22.18 9.62
CA TYR A 216 4.71 -20.71 9.55
C TYR A 216 3.44 -19.98 9.07
N ALA A 217 2.25 -20.57 9.33
CA ALA A 217 0.97 -19.98 8.91
C ALA A 217 0.80 -18.54 9.38
N LEU A 218 1.20 -18.19 10.62
CA LEU A 218 1.06 -16.84 11.14
C LEU A 218 1.93 -15.80 10.40
N PRO A 219 3.25 -16.00 10.21
CA PRO A 219 4.07 -15.10 9.40
C PRO A 219 3.58 -14.93 7.96
N LEU A 220 3.20 -16.04 7.31
CA LEU A 220 2.68 -16.02 5.94
C LEU A 220 1.36 -15.25 5.82
N ALA A 221 0.46 -15.48 6.75
CA ALA A 221 -0.82 -14.77 6.82
C ALA A 221 -0.64 -13.27 7.14
N THR A 222 0.29 -12.94 8.02
CA THR A 222 0.64 -11.54 8.31
C THR A 222 1.22 -10.86 7.08
N LEU A 223 2.08 -11.57 6.32
CA LEU A 223 2.59 -11.07 5.04
C LEU A 223 1.46 -10.83 4.06
N ALA A 224 0.52 -11.77 3.90
CA ALA A 224 -0.62 -11.62 3.01
C ALA A 224 -1.48 -10.42 3.38
N GLY A 225 -1.80 -10.26 4.67
CA GLY A 225 -2.54 -9.11 5.15
C GLY A 225 -1.81 -7.79 4.95
N LEU A 226 -0.49 -7.72 5.18
CA LEU A 226 0.27 -6.47 4.97
C LEU A 226 0.42 -6.10 3.50
N LEU A 227 0.65 -7.08 2.63
CA LEU A 227 0.76 -6.84 1.19
C LEU A 227 -0.57 -6.45 0.54
N GLU A 228 -1.69 -6.71 1.21
CA GLU A 228 -3.02 -6.22 0.81
C GLU A 228 -3.08 -4.70 0.68
N ALA A 229 -2.18 -3.95 1.33
CA ALA A 229 -2.03 -2.51 1.10
C ALA A 229 -1.85 -2.11 -0.38
N VAL A 230 -1.50 -3.07 -1.25
CA VAL A 230 -1.56 -2.95 -2.72
C VAL A 230 -2.68 -3.87 -3.22
N PRO A 231 -3.90 -3.34 -3.43
CA PRO A 231 -5.06 -4.15 -3.81
C PRO A 231 -4.78 -5.07 -5.01
N ASN A 232 -5.28 -6.29 -4.96
CA ASN A 232 -5.15 -7.35 -5.97
C ASN A 232 -3.73 -7.90 -6.18
N LEU A 233 -2.67 -7.14 -5.94
CA LEU A 233 -1.28 -7.60 -6.12
C LEU A 233 -0.74 -8.26 -4.84
N GLY A 234 -1.12 -7.73 -3.68
CA GLY A 234 -0.61 -8.17 -2.41
C GLY A 234 -0.82 -9.65 -2.12
N PRO A 235 -2.06 -10.16 -2.11
CA PRO A 235 -2.34 -11.58 -1.87
C PRO A 235 -1.68 -12.50 -2.90
N THR A 236 -1.60 -12.09 -4.17
CA THR A 236 -0.94 -12.85 -5.23
C THR A 236 0.56 -13.02 -4.96
N ILE A 237 1.24 -11.95 -4.54
CA ILE A 237 2.67 -12.01 -4.17
C ILE A 237 2.87 -12.83 -2.89
N ALA A 238 1.98 -12.67 -1.91
CA ALA A 238 2.03 -13.41 -0.65
C ALA A 238 1.77 -14.91 -0.83
N ALA A 239 1.02 -15.31 -1.85
CA ALA A 239 0.77 -16.70 -2.18
C ALA A 239 2.07 -17.46 -2.55
N VAL A 240 3.03 -16.77 -3.18
CA VAL A 240 4.28 -17.41 -3.64
C VAL A 240 5.01 -18.14 -2.51
N PRO A 241 5.41 -17.50 -1.40
CA PRO A 241 6.09 -18.21 -0.31
C PRO A 241 5.19 -19.27 0.34
N ALA A 242 3.87 -19.05 0.44
CA ALA A 242 2.96 -20.04 1.02
C ALA A 242 2.89 -21.31 0.17
N VAL A 243 2.78 -21.19 -1.14
CA VAL A 243 2.76 -22.30 -2.10
C VAL A 243 4.11 -23.05 -2.09
N LEU A 244 5.23 -22.31 -2.12
CA LEU A 244 6.57 -22.90 -2.04
C LEU A 244 6.75 -23.72 -0.77
N ILE A 245 6.37 -23.18 0.38
CA ILE A 245 6.42 -23.91 1.67
C ILE A 245 5.46 -25.11 1.62
N GLY A 246 4.27 -24.97 1.06
CA GLY A 246 3.33 -26.06 0.88
C GLY A 246 3.94 -27.23 0.08
N PHE A 247 4.68 -26.96 -1.00
CA PHE A 247 5.38 -27.98 -1.78
C PHE A 247 6.50 -28.68 -1.00
N THR A 248 7.10 -28.07 0.00
CA THR A 248 8.08 -28.75 0.86
C THR A 248 7.43 -29.76 1.82
N VAL A 249 6.13 -29.57 2.13
CA VAL A 249 5.36 -30.52 2.95
C VAL A 249 4.93 -31.72 2.07
N SER A 250 4.25 -31.46 0.96
CA SER A 250 3.94 -32.45 -0.06
C SER A 250 3.40 -31.76 -1.32
N PRO A 251 3.44 -32.40 -2.50
CA PRO A 251 2.82 -31.87 -3.70
C PRO A 251 1.33 -31.52 -3.53
N LEU A 252 0.59 -32.36 -2.82
CA LEU A 252 -0.84 -32.16 -2.55
C LEU A 252 -1.07 -30.89 -1.72
N VAL A 253 -0.25 -30.64 -0.70
CA VAL A 253 -0.33 -29.44 0.15
C VAL A 253 0.06 -28.19 -0.65
N GLY A 254 1.07 -28.28 -1.52
CA GLY A 254 1.45 -27.18 -2.40
C GLY A 254 0.33 -26.76 -3.37
N PHE A 255 -0.31 -27.73 -4.03
CA PHE A 255 -1.49 -27.46 -4.87
C PHE A 255 -2.69 -26.99 -4.03
N GLY A 256 -2.85 -27.50 -2.80
CA GLY A 256 -3.84 -27.01 -1.85
C GLY A 256 -3.63 -25.55 -1.48
N ALA A 257 -2.39 -25.11 -1.24
CA ALA A 257 -2.04 -23.72 -0.98
C ALA A 257 -2.33 -22.80 -2.18
N LEU A 258 -2.05 -23.28 -3.40
CA LEU A 258 -2.39 -22.55 -4.62
C LEU A 258 -3.89 -22.39 -4.77
N ALA A 259 -4.66 -23.47 -4.60
CA ALA A 259 -6.12 -23.46 -4.67
C ALA A 259 -6.72 -22.55 -3.59
N LEU A 260 -6.19 -22.59 -2.36
CA LEU A 260 -6.57 -21.71 -1.26
C LEU A 260 -6.34 -20.24 -1.62
N SER A 261 -5.19 -19.91 -2.19
CA SER A 261 -4.86 -18.53 -2.59
C SER A 261 -5.81 -18.02 -3.65
N ILE A 262 -6.14 -18.85 -4.65
CA ILE A 262 -7.12 -18.52 -5.68
C ILE A 262 -8.51 -18.34 -5.05
N LEU A 263 -8.91 -19.20 -4.12
CA LEU A 263 -10.19 -19.10 -3.43
C LEU A 263 -10.27 -17.80 -2.63
N ILE A 264 -9.24 -17.46 -1.85
CA ILE A 264 -9.17 -16.21 -1.08
C ILE A 264 -9.31 -15.03 -2.03
N GLN A 265 -8.57 -14.99 -3.14
CA GLN A 265 -8.64 -13.92 -4.14
C GLN A 265 -10.04 -13.78 -4.74
N GLN A 266 -10.74 -14.89 -5.01
CA GLN A 266 -12.11 -14.85 -5.52
C GLN A 266 -13.10 -14.33 -4.47
N LEU A 267 -12.95 -14.76 -3.21
CA LEU A 267 -13.78 -14.27 -2.10
C LEU A 267 -13.54 -12.78 -1.84
N GLU A 268 -12.28 -12.34 -1.88
CA GLU A 268 -11.89 -10.94 -1.77
C GLU A 268 -12.57 -10.10 -2.84
N ASN A 269 -12.35 -10.40 -4.12
CA ASN A 269 -12.82 -9.59 -5.24
C ASN A 269 -14.36 -9.57 -5.37
N ASN A 270 -15.02 -10.67 -5.07
CA ASN A 270 -16.45 -10.78 -5.29
C ASN A 270 -17.33 -10.43 -4.07
N PHE A 271 -16.77 -10.56 -2.85
CA PHE A 271 -17.56 -10.39 -1.63
C PHE A 271 -16.96 -9.38 -0.66
N VAL A 272 -15.65 -9.48 -0.36
CA VAL A 272 -15.03 -8.70 0.74
C VAL A 272 -14.83 -7.25 0.31
N VAL A 273 -14.16 -7.02 -0.81
CA VAL A 273 -13.87 -5.68 -1.34
C VAL A 273 -15.16 -4.91 -1.63
N PRO A 274 -16.17 -5.45 -2.37
CA PRO A 274 -17.41 -4.72 -2.61
C PRO A 274 -18.11 -4.30 -1.31
N LYS A 275 -18.17 -5.20 -0.32
CA LYS A 275 -18.87 -4.93 0.94
C LYS A 275 -18.16 -3.86 1.79
N ILE A 276 -16.83 -3.78 1.75
CA ILE A 276 -16.05 -2.85 2.56
C ILE A 276 -15.82 -1.53 1.82
N MET A 277 -15.37 -1.59 0.58
CA MET A 277 -14.94 -0.40 -0.16
C MET A 277 -16.08 0.38 -0.83
N GLN A 278 -17.21 -0.26 -1.15
CA GLN A 278 -18.36 0.46 -1.71
C GLN A 278 -18.86 1.56 -0.77
N SER A 279 -18.84 1.30 0.53
CA SER A 279 -19.23 2.30 1.55
C SER A 279 -18.12 3.32 1.83
N ALA A 280 -16.88 3.01 1.49
CA ALA A 280 -15.71 3.83 1.83
C ALA A 280 -15.31 4.80 0.72
N THR A 281 -15.38 4.40 -0.56
CA THR A 281 -14.82 5.20 -1.67
C THR A 281 -15.80 5.42 -2.83
N GLY A 282 -16.73 4.50 -3.07
CA GLY A 282 -17.66 4.57 -4.22
C GLY A 282 -16.98 4.52 -5.59
N THR A 283 -15.71 4.11 -5.67
CA THR A 283 -14.93 4.08 -6.92
C THR A 283 -15.24 2.84 -7.75
N ALA A 284 -15.32 3.00 -9.08
CA ALA A 284 -15.50 1.86 -9.98
C ALA A 284 -14.21 1.02 -10.05
N PRO A 285 -14.31 -0.31 -10.16
CA PRO A 285 -13.14 -1.21 -10.20
C PRO A 285 -12.13 -0.87 -11.31
N LEU A 286 -12.61 -0.48 -12.49
CA LEU A 286 -11.73 -0.07 -13.59
C LEU A 286 -10.87 1.14 -13.23
N VAL A 287 -11.46 2.13 -12.55
CA VAL A 287 -10.72 3.33 -12.09
C VAL A 287 -9.63 2.93 -11.11
N THR A 288 -9.93 2.04 -10.16
CA THR A 288 -8.94 1.52 -9.20
C THR A 288 -7.75 0.89 -9.92
N ILE A 289 -8.00 0.02 -10.91
CA ILE A 289 -6.92 -0.64 -11.67
C ILE A 289 -6.05 0.40 -12.41
N ILE A 290 -6.69 1.35 -13.11
CA ILE A 290 -5.96 2.40 -13.85
C ILE A 290 -5.11 3.24 -12.89
N VAL A 291 -5.69 3.67 -11.77
CA VAL A 291 -5.00 4.48 -10.75
C VAL A 291 -3.80 3.74 -10.16
N LEU A 292 -3.95 2.45 -9.86
CA LEU A 292 -2.85 1.61 -9.35
C LEU A 292 -1.73 1.45 -10.40
N LEU A 293 -2.07 1.19 -11.66
CA LEU A 293 -1.09 1.06 -12.74
C LEU A 293 -0.32 2.36 -12.98
N VAL A 294 -1.03 3.49 -13.00
CA VAL A 294 -0.40 4.82 -13.12
C VAL A 294 0.51 5.07 -11.91
N GLY A 295 0.03 4.80 -10.70
CA GLY A 295 0.81 4.97 -9.48
C GLY A 295 2.07 4.11 -9.48
N TYR A 296 1.96 2.85 -9.89
CA TYR A 296 3.11 1.95 -10.00
C TYR A 296 4.13 2.45 -11.04
N THR A 297 3.67 2.93 -12.19
CA THR A 297 4.54 3.46 -13.26
C THR A 297 5.31 4.71 -12.79
N LEU A 298 4.67 5.57 -11.98
CA LEU A 298 5.27 6.83 -11.52
C LEU A 298 6.19 6.67 -10.30
N GLY A 299 5.87 5.76 -9.39
CA GLY A 299 6.56 5.64 -8.11
C GLY A 299 6.82 4.21 -7.62
N GLY A 300 6.72 3.21 -8.51
CA GLY A 300 6.88 1.79 -8.14
C GLY A 300 5.83 1.35 -7.13
N VAL A 301 6.21 0.42 -6.25
CA VAL A 301 5.31 -0.13 -5.22
C VAL A 301 4.74 0.97 -4.31
N MET A 302 5.57 1.94 -3.90
CA MET A 302 5.12 3.04 -3.05
C MET A 302 4.11 3.94 -3.79
N GLY A 303 4.33 4.18 -5.08
CA GLY A 303 3.38 4.88 -5.93
C GLY A 303 2.04 4.16 -6.05
N ALA A 304 2.04 2.84 -6.16
CA ALA A 304 0.80 2.04 -6.17
C ALA A 304 0.04 2.16 -4.84
N ILE A 305 0.72 2.03 -3.70
CA ILE A 305 0.11 2.16 -2.36
C ILE A 305 -0.55 3.54 -2.19
N LEU A 306 0.11 4.61 -2.64
CA LEU A 306 -0.37 5.98 -2.46
C LEU A 306 -1.36 6.43 -3.55
N ALA A 307 -1.52 5.65 -4.62
CA ALA A 307 -2.32 6.02 -5.78
C ALA A 307 -3.79 6.25 -5.44
N MET A 308 -4.41 5.34 -4.70
CA MET A 308 -5.83 5.46 -4.31
C MET A 308 -6.09 6.64 -3.37
N PRO A 309 -5.35 6.85 -2.27
CA PRO A 309 -5.50 8.05 -1.45
C PRO A 309 -5.33 9.34 -2.26
N LEU A 310 -4.34 9.39 -3.16
CA LEU A 310 -4.10 10.58 -3.99
C LEU A 310 -5.25 10.83 -4.97
N TYR A 311 -5.78 9.78 -5.59
CA TYR A 311 -6.97 9.87 -6.44
C TYR A 311 -8.17 10.41 -5.67
N LEU A 312 -8.43 9.90 -4.47
CA LEU A 312 -9.55 10.33 -3.63
C LEU A 312 -9.44 11.81 -3.22
N VAL A 313 -8.23 12.28 -2.91
CA VAL A 313 -7.98 13.71 -2.66
C VAL A 313 -8.29 14.51 -3.90
N GLY A 314 -7.75 14.13 -5.06
CA GLY A 314 -7.99 14.82 -6.33
C GLY A 314 -9.48 14.87 -6.71
N GLN A 315 -10.17 13.73 -6.60
CA GLN A 315 -11.61 13.64 -6.87
C GLN A 315 -12.42 14.55 -5.93
N THR A 316 -12.09 14.58 -4.64
CA THR A 316 -12.78 15.42 -3.66
C THR A 316 -12.56 16.90 -3.94
N VAL A 317 -11.33 17.29 -4.26
CA VAL A 317 -10.99 18.67 -4.61
C VAL A 317 -11.76 19.11 -5.87
N MET A 318 -11.76 18.29 -6.91
CA MET A 318 -12.47 18.59 -8.16
C MET A 318 -13.98 18.74 -7.94
N ARG A 319 -14.58 17.88 -7.12
CA ARG A 319 -16.00 17.96 -6.78
C ARG A 319 -16.35 19.26 -6.05
N GLU A 320 -15.62 19.58 -4.97
CA GLU A 320 -15.86 20.77 -4.15
C GLU A 320 -15.61 22.08 -4.91
N LEU A 321 -14.67 22.10 -5.86
CA LEU A 321 -14.41 23.26 -6.71
C LEU A 321 -15.46 23.42 -7.82
N SER A 322 -16.10 22.32 -8.27
CA SER A 322 -17.14 22.33 -9.31
C SER A 322 -18.53 22.71 -8.78
N GLU A 323 -18.77 22.51 -7.48
CA GLU A 323 -19.98 22.97 -6.81
C GLU A 323 -19.91 24.51 -6.63
N LYS A 324 -20.60 25.23 -7.55
CA LYS A 324 -20.68 26.71 -7.57
C LYS A 324 -21.61 27.24 -6.47
#